data_6994c8d7524680ace27f0f8e3217d409
#
_entry.id   6994c8d7524680ace27f0f8e3217d409
#
_cell.length_a   1.000
_cell.length_b   1.000
_cell.length_c   1.000
_cell.angle_alpha   90.00
_cell.angle_beta   90.00
_cell.angle_gamma   90.00
#
_symmetry.space_group_name_H-M   'P 1'
#
loop_
_entity.id
_entity.type
_entity.pdbx_description
1 polymer ?
#
loop_
_entity_poly.entity_id
_entity_poly.type
_entity_poly.pdbx_seq_one_letter_code
_entity_poly.pdbx_strand_id
1 'polypeptide(L)'
;MNIPKLALKTGAQIPVIGFGAGTKWRIAKSDGTIDFIQQLADQVSCAVKDGYTMIDCAEAYKTHEEVGCGLRDAGITSANRDTVWITDKYTPWSWEWRKGTGPVESLNLALEKMKLEYVDLYLLHMPQIDIDNAGITLEQAWKQCEQLLESGLAKNIGVSNFTVPDLERIYKMCKIEPVINQIEFHAYLQQQAPGLRKYCKQKNIQLQAYSPLTPILKGAPGPLDPLLKTLSTKYGKSYMQILLKWVIQNDIVVLTTSGKQERIKESLDIFDFSLTTDEVQEISKVGKGKFFRAWEYPWVAHFGEQECYADL
;
A
#
# COMPACT_ATOMS: atom_id res chain seq x y z
N MET A 1 -10.23 -3.08 19.57
CA MET A 1 -8.88 -3.68 19.37
C MET A 1 -7.92 -2.55 19.08
N ASN A 2 -6.74 -2.53 19.69
CA ASN A 2 -5.77 -1.47 19.41
C ASN A 2 -4.76 -1.99 18.36
N ILE A 3 -4.82 -1.47 17.14
CA ILE A 3 -3.86 -1.84 16.08
C ILE A 3 -2.50 -1.24 16.43
N PRO A 4 -1.42 -2.05 16.49
CA PRO A 4 -0.07 -1.53 16.69
C PRO A 4 0.32 -0.53 15.59
N LYS A 5 1.24 0.37 15.93
CA LYS A 5 1.75 1.39 15.02
C LYS A 5 3.27 1.31 14.93
N LEU A 6 3.83 1.67 13.77
CA LEU A 6 5.26 1.85 13.55
C LEU A 6 5.58 3.34 13.47
N ALA A 7 6.70 3.74 14.03
CA ALA A 7 7.18 5.12 13.94
C ALA A 7 7.89 5.33 12.59
N LEU A 8 7.45 6.31 11.82
CA LEU A 8 8.14 6.79 10.63
C LEU A 8 9.30 7.71 11.05
N LYS A 9 10.25 7.97 10.16
CA LYS A 9 11.39 8.90 10.44
C LYS A 9 10.97 10.33 10.76
N THR A 10 9.74 10.71 10.45
CA THR A 10 9.12 12.00 10.84
C THR A 10 8.54 12.00 12.25
N GLY A 11 8.50 10.84 12.92
CA GLY A 11 7.83 10.66 14.22
C GLY A 11 6.34 10.30 14.08
N ALA A 12 5.76 10.39 12.89
CA ALA A 12 4.38 9.98 12.65
C ALA A 12 4.20 8.47 12.91
N GLN A 13 3.05 8.09 13.44
CA GLN A 13 2.73 6.73 13.85
C GLN A 13 1.78 6.08 12.83
N ILE A 14 2.31 5.25 11.92
CA ILE A 14 1.50 4.55 10.93
C ILE A 14 0.95 3.22 11.47
N PRO A 15 -0.35 2.90 11.32
CA PRO A 15 -0.89 1.59 11.65
C PRO A 15 -0.20 0.47 10.84
N VAL A 16 0.07 -0.69 11.48
CA VAL A 16 0.78 -1.80 10.80
C VAL A 16 -0.06 -2.53 9.75
N ILE A 17 -1.39 -2.32 9.75
CA ILE A 17 -2.30 -2.89 8.77
C ILE A 17 -3.30 -1.84 8.30
N GLY A 18 -3.61 -1.85 6.97
CA GLY A 18 -4.59 -0.97 6.35
C GLY A 18 -5.54 -1.69 5.40
N PHE A 19 -6.71 -1.08 5.19
CA PHE A 19 -7.71 -1.52 4.23
C PHE A 19 -7.52 -0.80 2.89
N GLY A 20 -7.32 -1.57 1.81
CA GLY A 20 -7.14 -1.05 0.46
C GLY A 20 -8.46 -0.86 -0.29
N ALA A 21 -8.71 0.33 -0.81
CA ALA A 21 -9.88 0.69 -1.60
C ALA A 21 -9.66 0.56 -3.13
N GLY A 22 -8.57 -0.14 -3.56
CA GLY A 22 -8.17 -0.27 -4.96
C GLY A 22 -8.51 -1.62 -5.59
N THR A 23 -7.65 -2.05 -6.49
CA THR A 23 -7.58 -3.38 -7.15
C THR A 23 -8.92 -3.85 -7.76
N LYS A 24 -9.68 -4.66 -7.05
CA LYS A 24 -10.97 -5.20 -7.47
C LYS A 24 -11.96 -4.11 -7.91
N TRP A 25 -12.02 -3.03 -7.17
CA TRP A 25 -12.95 -1.92 -7.38
C TRP A 25 -12.56 -1.07 -8.60
N ARG A 26 -11.24 -0.85 -8.79
CA ARG A 26 -10.71 -0.20 -9.99
C ARG A 26 -11.10 -0.95 -11.26
N ILE A 27 -11.02 -2.28 -11.23
CA ILE A 27 -11.40 -3.12 -12.38
C ILE A 27 -12.89 -2.95 -12.69
N ALA A 28 -13.75 -2.90 -11.67
CA ALA A 28 -15.18 -2.68 -11.84
C ALA A 28 -15.51 -1.32 -12.46
N LYS A 29 -14.67 -0.30 -12.27
CA LYS A 29 -14.82 1.04 -12.86
C LYS A 29 -14.03 1.25 -14.16
N SER A 30 -13.34 0.25 -14.68
CA SER A 30 -12.39 0.42 -15.78
C SER A 30 -13.04 0.79 -17.12
N ASP A 31 -14.26 0.37 -17.36
CA ASP A 31 -15.03 0.65 -18.58
C ASP A 31 -15.87 1.93 -18.53
N GLY A 32 -15.89 2.62 -17.36
CA GLY A 32 -16.63 3.86 -17.17
C GLY A 32 -18.16 3.70 -17.04
N THR A 33 -18.66 2.46 -16.98
CA THR A 33 -20.13 2.20 -16.85
C THR A 33 -20.64 2.34 -15.42
N ILE A 34 -19.73 2.29 -14.42
CA ILE A 34 -20.06 2.37 -13.01
C ILE A 34 -19.44 3.64 -12.42
N ASP A 35 -20.27 4.60 -12.05
CA ASP A 35 -19.82 5.85 -11.41
C ASP A 35 -19.56 5.69 -9.91
N PHE A 36 -20.40 4.92 -9.22
CA PHE A 36 -20.30 4.72 -7.77
C PHE A 36 -20.56 3.26 -7.40
N ILE A 37 -19.71 2.71 -6.51
CA ILE A 37 -19.81 1.33 -6.04
C ILE A 37 -20.24 1.32 -4.58
N GLN A 38 -21.53 1.21 -4.32
CA GLN A 38 -22.09 1.20 -2.95
C GLN A 38 -21.41 0.12 -2.09
N GLN A 39 -21.17 -1.07 -2.65
CA GLN A 39 -20.48 -2.15 -1.93
C GLN A 39 -19.11 -1.72 -1.40
N LEU A 40 -18.34 -0.88 -2.09
CA LEU A 40 -17.07 -0.38 -1.58
C LEU A 40 -17.26 0.60 -0.43
N ALA A 41 -18.21 1.52 -0.54
CA ALA A 41 -18.54 2.45 0.54
C ALA A 41 -18.94 1.69 1.82
N ASP A 42 -19.79 0.65 1.68
CA ASP A 42 -20.18 -0.23 2.77
C ASP A 42 -18.97 -0.96 3.38
N GLN A 43 -18.03 -1.45 2.55
CA GLN A 43 -16.83 -2.14 3.03
C GLN A 43 -15.86 -1.19 3.76
N VAL A 44 -15.70 0.05 3.30
CA VAL A 44 -14.91 1.07 4.00
C VAL A 44 -15.53 1.36 5.35
N SER A 45 -16.85 1.57 5.39
CA SER A 45 -17.59 1.78 6.65
C SER A 45 -17.43 0.59 7.62
N CYS A 46 -17.60 -0.63 7.11
CA CYS A 46 -17.39 -1.85 7.90
C CYS A 46 -15.96 -1.95 8.42
N ALA A 47 -14.95 -1.71 7.57
CA ALA A 47 -13.55 -1.78 7.97
C ALA A 47 -13.25 -0.84 9.15
N VAL A 48 -13.70 0.42 9.06
CA VAL A 48 -13.50 1.41 10.15
C VAL A 48 -14.26 0.99 11.42
N LYS A 49 -15.52 0.55 11.30
CA LYS A 49 -16.33 0.09 12.45
C LYS A 49 -15.77 -1.17 13.10
N ASP A 50 -15.16 -2.07 12.32
CA ASP A 50 -14.50 -3.28 12.81
C ASP A 50 -13.11 -3.00 13.43
N GLY A 51 -12.59 -1.77 13.29
CA GLY A 51 -11.38 -1.30 13.97
C GLY A 51 -10.18 -0.98 13.08
N TYR A 52 -10.32 -1.02 11.75
CA TYR A 52 -9.28 -0.46 10.87
C TYR A 52 -9.11 1.03 11.09
N THR A 53 -7.87 1.44 11.26
CA THR A 53 -7.49 2.85 11.43
C THR A 53 -6.62 3.36 10.26
N MET A 54 -6.57 2.64 9.14
CA MET A 54 -5.89 3.07 7.92
C MET A 54 -6.67 2.63 6.68
N ILE A 55 -6.92 3.58 5.76
CA ILE A 55 -7.52 3.36 4.43
C ILE A 55 -6.51 3.80 3.37
N ASP A 56 -6.28 2.94 2.38
CA ASP A 56 -5.36 3.19 1.27
C ASP A 56 -6.12 3.40 -0.04
N CYS A 57 -5.98 4.57 -0.61
CA CYS A 57 -6.59 5.03 -1.85
C CYS A 57 -5.55 5.27 -2.94
N ALA A 58 -5.99 5.63 -4.13
CA ALA A 58 -5.18 6.21 -5.20
C ALA A 58 -6.07 6.86 -6.26
N GLU A 59 -5.54 7.86 -6.95
CA GLU A 59 -6.20 8.47 -8.10
C GLU A 59 -6.62 7.43 -9.16
N ALA A 60 -5.72 6.48 -9.47
CA ALA A 60 -5.99 5.41 -10.42
C ALA A 60 -7.15 4.49 -10.07
N TYR A 61 -7.58 4.48 -8.81
CA TYR A 61 -8.66 3.60 -8.38
C TYR A 61 -10.03 4.19 -8.68
N LYS A 62 -10.15 5.51 -8.83
CA LYS A 62 -11.40 6.25 -9.06
C LYS A 62 -12.45 6.03 -7.96
N THR A 63 -12.00 5.77 -6.73
CA THR A 63 -12.85 5.33 -5.62
C THR A 63 -12.92 6.33 -4.46
N HIS A 64 -12.51 7.58 -4.68
CA HIS A 64 -12.48 8.60 -3.64
C HIS A 64 -13.86 8.93 -3.07
N GLU A 65 -14.90 8.94 -3.91
CA GLU A 65 -16.27 9.22 -3.48
C GLU A 65 -16.81 8.13 -2.54
N GLU A 66 -16.54 6.85 -2.89
CA GLU A 66 -16.92 5.70 -2.07
C GLU A 66 -16.18 5.70 -0.73
N VAL A 67 -14.89 6.03 -0.75
CA VAL A 67 -14.10 6.13 0.47
C VAL A 67 -14.64 7.24 1.36
N GLY A 68 -14.88 8.43 0.81
CA GLY A 68 -15.47 9.54 1.55
C GLY A 68 -16.87 9.22 2.12
N CYS A 69 -17.71 8.52 1.35
CA CYS A 69 -19.01 8.04 1.80
C CYS A 69 -18.84 7.04 2.96
N GLY A 70 -18.05 6.00 2.78
CA GLY A 70 -17.84 4.96 3.80
C GLY A 70 -17.23 5.50 5.11
N LEU A 71 -16.34 6.48 5.04
CA LEU A 71 -15.80 7.16 6.23
C LEU A 71 -16.91 7.90 7.00
N ARG A 72 -17.75 8.66 6.32
CA ARG A 72 -18.88 9.37 6.96
C ARG A 72 -19.89 8.40 7.55
N ASP A 73 -20.22 7.31 6.83
CA ASP A 73 -21.11 6.25 7.31
C ASP A 73 -20.52 5.49 8.51
N ALA A 74 -19.21 5.50 8.66
CA ALA A 74 -18.52 5.00 9.86
C ALA A 74 -18.47 6.01 11.01
N GLY A 75 -18.99 7.24 10.82
CA GLY A 75 -19.00 8.30 11.84
C GLY A 75 -17.71 9.13 11.87
N ILE A 76 -16.89 9.08 10.82
CA ILE A 76 -15.70 9.95 10.72
C ILE A 76 -16.16 11.33 10.24
N THR A 77 -15.83 12.33 11.05
CA THR A 77 -16.13 13.75 10.86
C THR A 77 -14.85 14.57 11.04
N SER A 78 -14.89 15.88 10.84
CA SER A 78 -13.76 16.77 11.12
C SER A 78 -13.27 16.68 12.58
N ALA A 79 -14.18 16.40 13.52
CA ALA A 79 -13.85 16.31 14.95
C ALA A 79 -13.02 15.08 15.35
N ASN A 80 -13.02 14.03 14.55
CA ASN A 80 -12.29 12.76 14.81
C ASN A 80 -11.53 12.25 13.58
N ARG A 81 -11.28 13.11 12.59
CA ARG A 81 -10.57 12.77 11.33
C ARG A 81 -9.17 12.19 11.59
N ASP A 82 -8.52 12.60 12.65
CA ASP A 82 -7.21 12.15 13.07
C ASP A 82 -7.18 10.72 13.63
N THR A 83 -8.33 10.11 13.85
CA THR A 83 -8.43 8.70 14.28
C THR A 83 -8.20 7.71 13.15
N VAL A 84 -8.28 8.14 11.88
CA VAL A 84 -8.09 7.29 10.70
C VAL A 84 -6.98 7.87 9.81
N TRP A 85 -5.97 7.05 9.54
CA TRP A 85 -4.91 7.34 8.58
C TRP A 85 -5.41 7.14 7.15
N ILE A 86 -5.32 8.16 6.32
CA ILE A 86 -5.69 8.10 4.90
C ILE A 86 -4.43 8.21 4.05
N THR A 87 -4.22 7.25 3.17
CA THR A 87 -3.19 7.30 2.12
C THR A 87 -3.85 7.53 0.77
N ASP A 88 -3.30 8.45 -0.02
CA ASP A 88 -3.68 8.63 -1.42
C ASP A 88 -2.44 8.72 -2.31
N LYS A 89 -2.60 8.59 -3.65
CA LYS A 89 -1.48 8.47 -4.57
C LYS A 89 -1.76 9.20 -5.89
N TYR A 90 -0.77 9.95 -6.36
CA TYR A 90 -0.74 10.50 -7.71
C TYR A 90 -0.39 9.43 -8.74
N THR A 91 -1.15 9.34 -9.83
CA THR A 91 -0.91 8.39 -10.91
C THR A 91 -0.74 9.13 -12.24
N PRO A 92 0.47 9.12 -12.84
CA PRO A 92 0.83 10.02 -13.95
C PRO A 92 0.02 9.82 -15.24
N TRP A 93 -0.46 8.61 -15.52
CA TRP A 93 -1.17 8.31 -16.78
C TRP A 93 -2.66 8.00 -16.58
N SER A 94 -3.23 8.46 -15.49
CA SER A 94 -4.62 8.10 -15.22
C SER A 94 -5.61 8.64 -16.26
N TRP A 95 -5.23 9.73 -17.02
CA TRP A 95 -6.14 10.34 -17.99
C TRP A 95 -5.43 11.30 -18.96
N GLU A 96 -5.68 11.15 -20.27
CA GLU A 96 -5.16 12.07 -21.29
C GLU A 96 -5.55 13.54 -21.06
N TRP A 97 -6.79 13.78 -20.57
CA TRP A 97 -7.31 15.12 -20.31
C TRP A 97 -6.68 15.82 -19.08
N ARG A 98 -5.91 15.08 -18.26
CA ARG A 98 -5.17 15.61 -17.11
C ARG A 98 -3.68 15.72 -17.35
N LYS A 99 -3.22 15.50 -18.57
CA LYS A 99 -1.81 15.68 -18.93
C LYS A 99 -1.36 17.10 -18.58
N GLY A 100 -0.29 17.21 -17.80
CA GLY A 100 0.22 18.48 -17.28
C GLY A 100 -0.30 18.87 -15.90
N THR A 101 -1.31 18.18 -15.37
CA THR A 101 -1.70 18.34 -13.98
C THR A 101 -0.80 17.48 -13.10
N GLY A 102 -0.38 18.02 -11.96
CA GLY A 102 0.54 17.30 -11.07
C GLY A 102 -0.12 16.87 -9.77
N PRO A 103 0.69 16.40 -8.82
CA PRO A 103 0.26 15.97 -7.49
C PRO A 103 -0.64 16.96 -6.75
N VAL A 104 -0.40 18.27 -6.87
CA VAL A 104 -1.21 19.29 -6.16
C VAL A 104 -2.65 19.28 -6.64
N GLU A 105 -2.89 19.31 -7.94
CA GLU A 105 -4.26 19.29 -8.47
C GLU A 105 -4.94 17.94 -8.22
N SER A 106 -4.20 16.84 -8.39
CA SER A 106 -4.69 15.49 -8.11
C SER A 106 -5.19 15.35 -6.68
N LEU A 107 -4.39 15.79 -5.70
CA LEU A 107 -4.81 15.70 -4.30
C LEU A 107 -5.99 16.62 -3.96
N ASN A 108 -6.01 17.84 -4.50
CA ASN A 108 -7.15 18.73 -4.27
C ASN A 108 -8.48 18.11 -4.74
N LEU A 109 -8.51 17.52 -5.94
CA LEU A 109 -9.69 16.80 -6.45
C LEU A 109 -10.03 15.57 -5.62
N ALA A 110 -9.03 14.83 -5.14
CA ALA A 110 -9.25 13.68 -4.27
C ALA A 110 -9.87 14.11 -2.93
N LEU A 111 -9.37 15.18 -2.32
CA LEU A 111 -9.89 15.75 -1.07
C LEU A 111 -11.32 16.25 -1.23
N GLU A 112 -11.63 16.96 -2.33
CA GLU A 112 -12.98 17.39 -2.65
C GLU A 112 -13.95 16.21 -2.73
N LYS A 113 -13.60 15.16 -3.48
CA LYS A 113 -14.42 13.94 -3.64
C LYS A 113 -14.60 13.18 -2.34
N MET A 114 -13.55 13.04 -1.54
CA MET A 114 -13.62 12.39 -0.23
C MET A 114 -14.31 13.27 0.82
N LYS A 115 -14.42 14.60 0.59
CA LYS A 115 -14.82 15.61 1.55
C LYS A 115 -13.93 15.61 2.80
N LEU A 116 -12.61 15.59 2.57
CA LEU A 116 -11.58 15.64 3.59
C LEU A 116 -10.73 16.90 3.44
N GLU A 117 -10.11 17.34 4.53
CA GLU A 117 -9.24 18.51 4.55
C GLU A 117 -7.78 18.17 4.26
N TYR A 118 -7.34 16.93 4.56
CA TYR A 118 -5.98 16.45 4.36
C TYR A 118 -5.93 14.93 4.23
N VAL A 119 -4.79 14.42 3.73
CA VAL A 119 -4.39 13.01 3.84
C VAL A 119 -3.20 12.87 4.78
N ASP A 120 -3.06 11.71 5.41
CA ASP A 120 -1.95 11.42 6.33
C ASP A 120 -0.67 11.05 5.56
N LEU A 121 -0.82 10.48 4.36
CA LEU A 121 0.27 10.10 3.49
C LEU A 121 -0.11 10.31 2.03
N TYR A 122 0.75 10.97 1.28
CA TYR A 122 0.60 11.11 -0.17
C TYR A 122 1.79 10.52 -0.90
N LEU A 123 1.54 9.67 -1.90
CA LEU A 123 2.57 8.93 -2.61
C LEU A 123 2.62 9.30 -4.10
N LEU A 124 3.81 9.35 -4.69
CA LEU A 124 3.95 9.11 -6.12
C LEU A 124 3.75 7.61 -6.37
N HIS A 125 2.72 7.24 -7.14
CA HIS A 125 2.29 5.83 -7.31
C HIS A 125 3.32 4.98 -8.05
N MET A 126 4.18 5.61 -8.85
CA MET A 126 5.22 4.97 -9.65
C MET A 126 6.27 5.98 -10.11
N PRO A 127 7.49 5.53 -10.47
CA PRO A 127 8.57 6.42 -10.86
C PRO A 127 8.50 6.95 -12.30
N GLN A 128 7.70 6.33 -13.19
CA GLN A 128 7.57 6.75 -14.59
C GLN A 128 6.70 8.00 -14.70
N ILE A 129 7.30 9.12 -14.31
CA ILE A 129 6.72 10.46 -14.42
C ILE A 129 7.65 11.26 -15.31
N ASP A 130 7.20 11.59 -16.51
CA ASP A 130 7.92 12.35 -17.50
C ASP A 130 6.96 13.23 -18.33
N ILE A 131 7.53 14.06 -19.18
CA ILE A 131 6.79 15.02 -20.00
C ILE A 131 5.80 14.31 -20.95
N ASP A 132 6.15 13.13 -21.44
CA ASP A 132 5.33 12.41 -22.42
C ASP A 132 4.07 11.80 -21.79
N ASN A 133 4.19 11.23 -20.59
CA ASN A 133 3.06 10.56 -19.93
C ASN A 133 2.31 11.43 -18.91
N ALA A 134 2.98 12.38 -18.27
CA ALA A 134 2.40 13.20 -17.21
C ALA A 134 2.37 14.71 -17.53
N GLY A 135 3.11 15.18 -18.54
CA GLY A 135 3.30 16.60 -18.83
C GLY A 135 4.19 17.32 -17.83
N ILE A 136 4.75 16.62 -16.86
CA ILE A 136 5.70 17.12 -15.85
C ILE A 136 6.80 16.08 -15.62
N THR A 137 7.96 16.52 -15.13
CA THR A 137 9.05 15.59 -14.76
C THR A 137 8.84 15.01 -13.37
N LEU A 138 9.57 13.93 -13.03
CA LEU A 138 9.57 13.34 -11.70
C LEU A 138 10.01 14.36 -10.63
N GLU A 139 10.99 15.20 -10.97
CA GLU A 139 11.49 16.27 -10.11
C GLU A 139 10.40 17.32 -9.80
N GLN A 140 9.64 17.72 -10.83
CA GLN A 140 8.51 18.64 -10.65
C GLN A 140 7.40 18.01 -9.83
N ALA A 141 7.09 16.72 -10.04
CA ALA A 141 6.11 16.00 -9.27
C ALA A 141 6.51 15.89 -7.78
N TRP A 142 7.78 15.56 -7.50
CA TRP A 142 8.26 15.51 -6.12
C TRP A 142 8.20 16.86 -5.43
N LYS A 143 8.61 17.94 -6.12
CA LYS A 143 8.50 19.30 -5.59
C LYS A 143 7.05 19.67 -5.26
N GLN A 144 6.08 19.22 -6.04
CA GLN A 144 4.66 19.40 -5.73
C GLN A 144 4.25 18.60 -4.49
N CYS A 145 4.77 17.38 -4.27
CA CYS A 145 4.55 16.64 -3.02
C CYS A 145 5.11 17.40 -1.81
N GLU A 146 6.30 18.03 -1.93
CA GLU A 146 6.86 18.88 -0.88
C GLU A 146 5.96 20.09 -0.59
N GLN A 147 5.38 20.72 -1.62
CA GLN A 147 4.41 21.83 -1.46
C GLN A 147 3.13 21.35 -0.73
N LEU A 148 2.64 20.15 -1.03
CA LEU A 148 1.49 19.57 -0.32
C LEU A 148 1.77 19.33 1.16
N LEU A 149 2.98 18.92 1.49
CA LEU A 149 3.42 18.78 2.89
C LEU A 149 3.51 20.16 3.58
N GLU A 150 4.14 21.12 2.94
CA GLU A 150 4.29 22.50 3.46
C GLU A 150 2.93 23.18 3.68
N SER A 151 1.95 22.96 2.81
CA SER A 151 0.58 23.47 2.94
C SER A 151 -0.28 22.70 3.94
N GLY A 152 0.19 21.54 4.43
CA GLY A 152 -0.54 20.69 5.35
C GLY A 152 -1.65 19.84 4.73
N LEU A 153 -1.80 19.84 3.40
CA LEU A 153 -2.74 18.97 2.69
C LEU A 153 -2.33 17.49 2.70
N ALA A 154 -1.01 17.23 2.82
CA ALA A 154 -0.46 15.93 3.16
C ALA A 154 0.39 16.05 4.43
N LYS A 155 0.26 15.08 5.36
CA LYS A 155 1.05 15.08 6.60
C LYS A 155 2.39 14.37 6.45
N ASN A 156 2.49 13.47 5.50
CA ASN A 156 3.70 12.74 5.11
C ASN A 156 3.70 12.55 3.59
N ILE A 157 4.89 12.45 2.99
CA ILE A 157 5.05 12.18 1.56
C ILE A 157 5.98 10.99 1.33
N GLY A 158 5.71 10.22 0.30
CA GLY A 158 6.47 9.02 -0.03
C GLY A 158 6.29 8.59 -1.49
N VAL A 159 6.67 7.38 -1.76
CA VAL A 159 6.67 6.81 -3.11
C VAL A 159 6.07 5.39 -3.11
N SER A 160 5.77 4.90 -4.30
CA SER A 160 5.33 3.53 -4.51
C SER A 160 5.98 2.96 -5.76
N ASN A 161 6.40 1.70 -5.72
CA ASN A 161 7.04 0.98 -6.83
C ASN A 161 8.40 1.56 -7.27
N PHE A 162 9.09 2.29 -6.42
CA PHE A 162 10.41 2.86 -6.72
C PHE A 162 11.50 1.81 -6.49
N THR A 163 12.41 1.70 -7.45
CA THR A 163 13.66 0.94 -7.33
C THR A 163 14.73 1.76 -6.63
N VAL A 164 15.92 1.16 -6.35
CA VAL A 164 17.03 1.92 -5.76
C VAL A 164 17.46 3.10 -6.64
N PRO A 165 17.68 2.94 -7.97
CA PRO A 165 17.99 4.07 -8.83
C PRO A 165 16.92 5.19 -8.81
N ASP A 166 15.64 4.83 -8.75
CA ASP A 166 14.55 5.82 -8.69
C ASP A 166 14.59 6.60 -7.37
N LEU A 167 14.82 5.91 -6.25
CA LEU A 167 14.98 6.55 -4.94
C LEU A 167 16.20 7.48 -4.93
N GLU A 168 17.34 7.04 -5.46
CA GLU A 168 18.55 7.88 -5.57
C GLU A 168 18.31 9.13 -6.41
N ARG A 169 17.47 9.04 -7.45
CA ARG A 169 17.08 10.18 -8.26
C ARG A 169 16.30 11.19 -7.41
N ILE A 170 15.37 10.76 -6.56
CA ILE A 170 14.68 11.63 -5.60
C ILE A 170 15.69 12.24 -4.60
N TYR A 171 16.56 11.45 -4.01
CA TYR A 171 17.53 11.92 -3.00
C TYR A 171 18.52 12.99 -3.53
N LYS A 172 18.80 12.99 -4.82
CA LYS A 172 19.69 14.00 -5.45
C LYS A 172 19.07 15.40 -5.49
N MET A 173 17.73 15.52 -5.39
CA MET A 173 17.06 16.81 -5.64
C MET A 173 16.04 17.21 -4.57
N CYS A 174 15.65 16.27 -3.69
CA CYS A 174 14.63 16.52 -2.67
C CYS A 174 15.15 17.40 -1.54
N LYS A 175 14.28 18.27 -1.02
CA LYS A 175 14.45 18.93 0.28
C LYS A 175 13.92 18.08 1.42
N ILE A 176 12.85 17.34 1.15
CA ILE A 176 12.16 16.46 2.09
C ILE A 176 12.23 15.04 1.53
N GLU A 177 12.79 14.13 2.30
CA GLU A 177 12.99 12.74 1.90
C GLU A 177 11.68 11.93 1.96
N PRO A 178 11.49 10.91 1.08
CA PRO A 178 10.35 10.01 1.16
C PRO A 178 10.38 9.21 2.46
N VAL A 179 9.22 9.08 3.13
CA VAL A 179 9.12 8.32 4.39
C VAL A 179 8.72 6.87 4.19
N ILE A 180 8.04 6.56 3.07
CA ILE A 180 7.52 5.23 2.71
C ILE A 180 7.87 4.92 1.26
N ASN A 181 8.13 3.64 0.98
CA ASN A 181 8.02 3.05 -0.34
C ASN A 181 7.01 1.88 -0.28
N GLN A 182 5.86 2.05 -0.95
CA GLN A 182 4.83 1.02 -1.03
C GLN A 182 5.13 0.11 -2.23
N ILE A 183 5.30 -1.20 -1.98
CA ILE A 183 5.77 -2.16 -2.98
C ILE A 183 4.92 -3.43 -2.98
N GLU A 184 4.99 -4.21 -4.07
CA GLU A 184 4.55 -5.60 -4.03
C GLU A 184 5.47 -6.38 -3.10
N PHE A 185 4.87 -6.97 -2.04
CA PHE A 185 5.64 -7.79 -1.10
C PHE A 185 4.78 -8.93 -0.55
N HIS A 186 5.27 -10.13 -0.72
CA HIS A 186 4.69 -11.39 -0.22
C HIS A 186 5.74 -12.48 -0.23
N ALA A 187 5.44 -13.67 0.28
CA ALA A 187 6.45 -14.71 0.46
C ALA A 187 7.10 -15.20 -0.86
N TYR A 188 6.41 -15.06 -2.02
CA TYR A 188 6.96 -15.37 -3.34
C TYR A 188 7.60 -14.18 -4.06
N LEU A 189 7.64 -13.01 -3.44
CA LEU A 189 8.36 -11.82 -3.89
C LEU A 189 8.78 -10.99 -2.67
N GLN A 190 9.94 -11.30 -2.10
CA GLN A 190 10.37 -10.70 -0.83
C GLN A 190 11.14 -9.39 -0.99
N GLN A 191 11.39 -8.97 -2.20
CA GLN A 191 11.71 -7.59 -2.59
C GLN A 191 11.38 -7.40 -4.07
N GLN A 192 10.89 -6.22 -4.41
CA GLN A 192 10.39 -5.91 -5.74
C GLN A 192 11.50 -5.66 -6.76
N ALA A 193 12.66 -5.20 -6.29
CA ALA A 193 13.85 -4.89 -7.09
C ALA A 193 15.12 -5.16 -6.28
N PRO A 194 16.28 -5.42 -6.95
CA PRO A 194 17.55 -5.71 -6.29
C PRO A 194 17.94 -4.66 -5.26
N GLY A 195 18.41 -5.10 -4.07
CA GLY A 195 18.93 -4.23 -3.01
C GLY A 195 17.92 -3.34 -2.31
N LEU A 196 16.63 -3.38 -2.70
CA LEU A 196 15.63 -2.41 -2.28
C LEU A 196 15.37 -2.44 -0.78
N ARG A 197 15.23 -3.62 -0.17
CA ARG A 197 15.00 -3.74 1.27
C ARG A 197 16.15 -3.16 2.09
N LYS A 198 17.39 -3.51 1.69
CA LYS A 198 18.60 -3.03 2.35
C LYS A 198 18.72 -1.51 2.23
N TYR A 199 18.48 -0.96 1.05
CA TYR A 199 18.53 0.48 0.80
C TYR A 199 17.47 1.23 1.63
N CYS A 200 16.24 0.78 1.61
CA CYS A 200 15.15 1.40 2.40
C CYS A 200 15.47 1.37 3.89
N LYS A 201 15.99 0.25 4.41
CA LYS A 201 16.42 0.16 5.81
C LYS A 201 17.54 1.16 6.14
N GLN A 202 18.56 1.29 5.28
CA GLN A 202 19.66 2.24 5.46
C GLN A 202 19.19 3.71 5.45
N LYS A 203 18.19 4.01 4.63
CA LYS A 203 17.61 5.37 4.51
C LYS A 203 16.45 5.63 5.45
N ASN A 204 16.14 4.68 6.33
CA ASN A 204 14.97 4.74 7.22
C ASN A 204 13.66 5.06 6.45
N ILE A 205 13.51 4.42 5.27
CA ILE A 205 12.27 4.44 4.49
C ILE A 205 11.45 3.22 4.91
N GLN A 206 10.25 3.44 5.46
CA GLN A 206 9.36 2.35 5.82
C GLN A 206 8.81 1.66 4.56
N LEU A 207 8.89 0.33 4.51
CA LEU A 207 8.22 -0.44 3.47
C LEU A 207 6.75 -0.68 3.83
N GLN A 208 5.90 -0.60 2.81
CA GLN A 208 4.48 -0.95 2.90
C GLN A 208 4.14 -1.95 1.80
N ALA A 209 3.50 -3.06 2.16
CA ALA A 209 3.22 -4.19 1.28
C ALA A 209 1.81 -4.13 0.71
N TYR A 210 1.68 -4.08 -0.60
CA TYR A 210 0.44 -4.45 -1.28
C TYR A 210 0.51 -5.89 -1.82
N SER A 211 -0.63 -6.50 -2.11
CA SER A 211 -0.78 -7.89 -2.56
C SER A 211 -0.15 -8.96 -1.64
N PRO A 212 -0.23 -8.84 -0.31
CA PRO A 212 0.44 -9.75 0.63
C PRO A 212 -0.06 -11.20 0.54
N LEU A 213 -1.27 -11.39 0.03
CA LEU A 213 -1.95 -12.68 -0.05
C LEU A 213 -1.76 -13.40 -1.40
N THR A 214 -0.87 -12.88 -2.25
CA THR A 214 -0.55 -13.51 -3.54
C THR A 214 -0.26 -15.01 -3.44
N PRO A 215 0.48 -15.53 -2.42
CA PRO A 215 0.74 -16.96 -2.31
C PRO A 215 -0.48 -17.86 -2.26
N ILE A 216 -1.59 -17.38 -1.69
CA ILE A 216 -2.85 -18.15 -1.57
C ILE A 216 -3.94 -17.72 -2.57
N LEU A 217 -3.61 -16.77 -3.46
CA LEU A 217 -4.50 -16.28 -4.50
C LEU A 217 -3.90 -16.57 -5.89
N LYS A 218 -3.32 -15.55 -6.53
CA LYS A 218 -2.74 -15.66 -7.89
C LYS A 218 -1.54 -16.62 -7.97
N GLY A 219 -0.80 -16.74 -6.88
CA GLY A 219 0.37 -17.61 -6.76
C GLY A 219 0.07 -19.05 -6.30
N ALA A 220 -1.18 -19.39 -6.01
CA ALA A 220 -1.58 -20.74 -5.64
C ALA A 220 -1.76 -21.65 -6.88
N PRO A 221 -1.52 -22.98 -6.75
CA PRO A 221 -0.88 -23.65 -5.63
C PRO A 221 0.62 -23.40 -5.58
N GLY A 222 1.25 -23.63 -4.42
CA GLY A 222 2.68 -23.37 -4.27
C GLY A 222 3.39 -24.10 -3.13
N PRO A 223 4.71 -23.96 -3.04
CA PRO A 223 5.52 -24.67 -2.04
C PRO A 223 5.18 -24.31 -0.59
N LEU A 224 4.51 -23.19 -0.34
CA LEU A 224 4.07 -22.79 0.99
C LEU A 224 2.85 -23.57 1.49
N ASP A 225 2.06 -24.23 0.63
CA ASP A 225 0.78 -24.82 1.02
C ASP A 225 0.91 -25.83 2.17
N PRO A 226 1.89 -26.77 2.21
CA PRO A 226 2.06 -27.70 3.34
C PRO A 226 2.43 -26.97 4.65
N LEU A 227 3.34 -25.97 4.57
CA LEU A 227 3.77 -25.19 5.71
C LEU A 227 2.62 -24.36 6.28
N LEU A 228 1.86 -23.67 5.42
CA LEU A 228 0.67 -22.91 5.83
C LEU A 228 -0.37 -23.79 6.51
N LYS A 229 -0.58 -25.01 6.02
CA LYS A 229 -1.48 -25.99 6.67
C LYS A 229 -1.01 -26.34 8.08
N THR A 230 0.29 -26.59 8.27
CA THR A 230 0.87 -26.89 9.58
C THR A 230 0.72 -25.72 10.55
N LEU A 231 1.09 -24.50 10.11
CA LEU A 231 1.01 -23.29 10.94
C LEU A 231 -0.45 -22.92 11.26
N SER A 232 -1.35 -23.06 10.29
CA SER A 232 -2.78 -22.84 10.47
C SER A 232 -3.35 -23.76 11.57
N THR A 233 -2.99 -25.04 11.55
CA THR A 233 -3.40 -26.00 12.59
C THR A 233 -2.80 -25.63 13.95
N LYS A 234 -1.50 -25.28 13.99
CA LYS A 234 -0.79 -24.92 15.23
C LYS A 234 -1.41 -23.72 15.94
N TYR A 235 -1.74 -22.67 15.18
CA TYR A 235 -2.20 -21.40 15.73
C TYR A 235 -3.74 -21.25 15.75
N GLY A 236 -4.49 -22.16 15.10
CA GLY A 236 -5.93 -21.99 14.90
C GLY A 236 -6.28 -20.79 14.02
N LYS A 237 -5.38 -20.40 13.12
CA LYS A 237 -5.50 -19.22 12.26
C LYS A 237 -5.55 -19.62 10.79
N SER A 238 -6.26 -18.84 9.96
CA SER A 238 -6.30 -19.08 8.51
C SER A 238 -4.95 -18.77 7.84
N TYR A 239 -4.74 -19.30 6.64
CA TYR A 239 -3.55 -19.00 5.81
C TYR A 239 -3.38 -17.50 5.57
N MET A 240 -4.50 -16.77 5.42
CA MET A 240 -4.50 -15.31 5.31
C MET A 240 -3.87 -14.67 6.56
N GLN A 241 -4.32 -15.04 7.74
CA GLN A 241 -3.83 -14.50 9.00
C GLN A 241 -2.34 -14.81 9.22
N ILE A 242 -1.89 -16.04 8.90
CA ILE A 242 -0.46 -16.42 8.94
C ILE A 242 0.38 -15.53 8.01
N LEU A 243 -0.04 -15.33 6.78
CA LEU A 243 0.71 -14.52 5.81
C LEU A 243 0.72 -13.04 6.18
N LEU A 244 -0.40 -12.46 6.64
CA LEU A 244 -0.44 -11.08 7.13
C LEU A 244 0.48 -10.89 8.33
N LYS A 245 0.47 -11.86 9.27
CA LYS A 245 1.35 -11.86 10.43
C LYS A 245 2.82 -11.93 10.04
N TRP A 246 3.16 -12.78 9.05
CA TRP A 246 4.51 -12.88 8.52
C TRP A 246 5.01 -11.55 7.92
N VAL A 247 4.16 -10.82 7.18
CA VAL A 247 4.54 -9.50 6.64
C VAL A 247 4.84 -8.51 7.77
N ILE A 248 3.95 -8.44 8.77
CA ILE A 248 4.12 -7.53 9.93
C ILE A 248 5.39 -7.87 10.72
N GLN A 249 5.70 -9.17 10.91
CA GLN A 249 6.92 -9.60 11.62
C GLN A 249 8.22 -9.46 10.79
N ASN A 250 8.12 -9.05 9.53
CA ASN A 250 9.24 -8.53 8.73
C ASN A 250 9.39 -7.01 8.83
N ASP A 251 8.74 -6.36 9.81
CA ASP A 251 8.71 -4.90 10.00
C ASP A 251 8.15 -4.12 8.79
N ILE A 252 7.20 -4.71 8.07
CA ILE A 252 6.56 -4.13 6.88
C ILE A 252 5.09 -3.88 7.19
N VAL A 253 4.62 -2.65 6.92
CA VAL A 253 3.20 -2.29 6.99
C VAL A 253 2.43 -3.06 5.91
N VAL A 254 1.28 -3.64 6.23
CA VAL A 254 0.55 -4.49 5.29
C VAL A 254 -0.78 -3.88 4.86
N LEU A 255 -1.09 -3.94 3.57
CA LEU A 255 -2.38 -3.57 3.02
C LEU A 255 -3.13 -4.82 2.55
N THR A 256 -4.39 -4.94 2.95
CA THR A 256 -5.27 -6.02 2.49
C THR A 256 -6.62 -5.45 2.09
N THR A 257 -7.38 -6.19 1.32
CA THR A 257 -8.72 -5.81 0.87
C THR A 257 -9.64 -7.03 0.82
N SER A 258 -10.92 -6.81 1.06
CA SER A 258 -11.93 -7.85 0.88
C SER A 258 -13.28 -7.24 0.49
N GLY A 259 -14.04 -7.97 -0.31
CA GLY A 259 -15.46 -7.69 -0.55
C GLY A 259 -16.40 -8.42 0.41
N LYS A 260 -15.88 -9.08 1.46
CA LYS A 260 -16.66 -9.82 2.46
C LYS A 260 -16.31 -9.32 3.85
N GLN A 261 -17.32 -8.90 4.60
CA GLN A 261 -17.16 -8.34 5.95
C GLN A 261 -16.46 -9.30 6.90
N GLU A 262 -16.80 -10.58 6.85
CA GLU A 262 -16.21 -11.59 7.74
C GLU A 262 -14.67 -11.63 7.55
N ARG A 263 -14.19 -11.54 6.32
CA ARG A 263 -12.75 -11.51 6.01
C ARG A 263 -12.08 -10.21 6.42
N ILE A 264 -12.79 -9.07 6.39
CA ILE A 264 -12.27 -7.80 6.88
C ILE A 264 -12.00 -7.92 8.38
N LYS A 265 -12.96 -8.44 9.14
CA LYS A 265 -12.81 -8.67 10.57
C LYS A 265 -11.75 -9.73 10.90
N GLU A 266 -11.76 -10.85 10.16
CA GLU A 266 -10.76 -11.93 10.32
C GLU A 266 -9.33 -11.43 10.12
N SER A 267 -9.09 -10.51 9.17
CA SER A 267 -7.76 -9.96 8.90
C SER A 267 -7.21 -9.06 10.01
N LEU A 268 -8.05 -8.58 10.93
CA LEU A 268 -7.63 -7.90 12.16
C LEU A 268 -7.32 -8.88 13.31
N ASP A 269 -7.83 -10.10 13.26
CA ASP A 269 -7.60 -11.12 14.29
C ASP A 269 -6.22 -11.79 14.13
N ILE A 270 -5.16 -10.96 14.14
CA ILE A 270 -3.76 -11.36 13.93
C ILE A 270 -2.83 -10.81 15.03
N PHE A 271 -3.38 -10.17 16.05
CA PHE A 271 -2.57 -9.55 17.11
C PHE A 271 -2.52 -10.37 18.40
N ASP A 272 -3.28 -11.46 18.48
CA ASP A 272 -3.36 -12.37 19.61
C ASP A 272 -2.35 -13.54 19.56
N PHE A 273 -1.59 -13.66 18.46
CA PHE A 273 -0.54 -14.66 18.30
C PHE A 273 0.73 -14.06 17.67
N SER A 274 1.83 -14.80 17.71
CA SER A 274 3.07 -14.47 17.02
C SER A 274 3.71 -15.75 16.45
N LEU A 275 4.21 -15.66 15.21
CA LEU A 275 5.08 -16.68 14.66
C LEU A 275 6.42 -16.63 15.38
N THR A 276 7.06 -17.77 15.59
CA THR A 276 8.43 -17.80 16.09
C THR A 276 9.40 -17.26 15.04
N THR A 277 10.59 -16.87 15.46
CA THR A 277 11.65 -16.41 14.53
C THR A 277 11.96 -17.47 13.46
N ASP A 278 12.02 -18.74 13.85
CA ASP A 278 12.28 -19.86 12.94
C ASP A 278 11.13 -20.02 11.91
N GLU A 279 9.88 -19.88 12.33
CA GLU A 279 8.73 -19.95 11.43
C GLU A 279 8.69 -18.79 10.43
N VAL A 280 9.02 -17.56 10.86
CA VAL A 280 9.16 -16.41 9.95
C VAL A 280 10.26 -16.68 8.93
N GLN A 281 11.40 -17.23 9.36
CA GLN A 281 12.51 -17.60 8.47
C GLN A 281 12.12 -18.75 7.55
N GLU A 282 11.40 -19.75 8.04
CA GLU A 282 10.96 -20.89 7.24
C GLU A 282 9.96 -20.47 6.15
N ILE A 283 8.97 -19.62 6.47
CA ILE A 283 8.07 -19.05 5.45
C ILE A 283 8.89 -18.30 4.40
N SER A 284 9.86 -17.50 4.81
CA SER A 284 10.73 -16.76 3.90
C SER A 284 11.55 -17.70 3.01
N LYS A 285 12.15 -18.74 3.58
CA LYS A 285 12.94 -19.75 2.87
C LYS A 285 12.11 -20.56 1.88
N VAL A 286 10.99 -21.12 2.33
CA VAL A 286 10.08 -21.90 1.48
C VAL A 286 9.47 -21.01 0.40
N GLY A 287 9.14 -19.77 0.75
CA GLY A 287 8.61 -18.78 -0.19
C GLY A 287 9.55 -18.48 -1.35
N LYS A 288 10.86 -18.43 -1.13
CA LYS A 288 11.88 -18.27 -2.18
C LYS A 288 11.91 -19.44 -3.18
N GLY A 289 11.34 -20.58 -2.87
CA GLY A 289 11.21 -21.69 -3.81
C GLY A 289 10.22 -21.45 -4.96
N LYS A 290 9.56 -20.30 -4.98
CA LYS A 290 8.69 -19.87 -6.09
C LYS A 290 8.81 -18.35 -6.27
N PHE A 291 9.26 -17.92 -7.44
CA PHE A 291 9.22 -16.53 -7.82
C PHE A 291 7.90 -16.20 -8.53
N PHE A 292 7.16 -15.19 -8.05
CA PHE A 292 5.90 -14.81 -8.64
C PHE A 292 5.64 -13.31 -8.46
N ARG A 293 5.35 -12.58 -9.55
CA ARG A 293 4.85 -11.21 -9.55
C ARG A 293 3.35 -11.20 -9.85
N ALA A 294 2.56 -10.58 -8.99
CA ALA A 294 1.12 -10.41 -9.23
C ALA A 294 0.84 -9.22 -10.16
N TRP A 295 1.78 -8.28 -10.26
CA TRP A 295 1.69 -7.06 -11.05
C TRP A 295 2.97 -6.83 -11.85
N GLU A 296 2.85 -6.91 -13.17
CA GLU A 296 3.95 -6.70 -14.10
C GLU A 296 4.01 -5.23 -14.53
N TYR A 297 4.77 -4.43 -13.78
CA TYR A 297 5.14 -3.09 -14.22
C TYR A 297 6.43 -3.17 -15.03
N PRO A 298 6.52 -2.54 -16.24
CA PRO A 298 7.67 -2.68 -17.12
C PRO A 298 9.02 -2.42 -16.47
N TRP A 299 9.10 -1.44 -15.55
CA TRP A 299 10.35 -1.05 -14.86
C TRP A 299 10.77 -1.95 -13.71
N VAL A 300 9.90 -2.82 -13.21
CA VAL A 300 10.23 -3.81 -12.18
C VAL A 300 10.13 -5.25 -12.70
N ALA A 301 9.35 -5.46 -13.76
CA ALA A 301 9.17 -6.80 -14.33
C ALA A 301 10.43 -7.34 -15.01
N HIS A 302 11.39 -6.48 -15.39
CA HIS A 302 12.65 -6.92 -15.98
C HIS A 302 13.60 -7.56 -14.95
N PHE A 303 13.42 -7.35 -13.65
CA PHE A 303 14.19 -8.04 -12.63
C PHE A 303 13.65 -9.45 -12.40
N GLY A 304 14.46 -10.47 -12.66
CA GLY A 304 14.14 -11.86 -12.42
C GLY A 304 14.42 -12.32 -10.99
N GLU A 305 14.23 -13.63 -10.76
CA GLU A 305 14.42 -14.23 -9.43
C GLU A 305 15.84 -14.04 -8.89
N GLN A 306 16.86 -14.31 -9.71
CA GLN A 306 18.25 -14.21 -9.29
C GLN A 306 18.63 -12.79 -8.86
N GLU A 307 18.17 -11.77 -9.60
CA GLU A 307 18.47 -10.39 -9.29
C GLU A 307 17.73 -9.92 -8.04
N CYS A 308 16.44 -10.26 -7.90
CA CYS A 308 15.64 -9.86 -6.75
C CYS A 308 16.09 -10.52 -5.45
N TYR A 309 16.68 -11.72 -5.50
CA TYR A 309 17.06 -12.49 -4.31
C TYR A 309 18.56 -12.55 -4.03
N ALA A 310 19.39 -11.90 -4.85
CA ALA A 310 20.85 -11.96 -4.73
C ALA A 310 21.38 -11.48 -3.37
N ASP A 311 20.68 -10.59 -2.69
CA ASP A 311 21.08 -9.94 -1.43
C ASP A 311 20.10 -10.18 -0.25
N LEU A 312 19.23 -11.21 -0.35
CA LEU A 312 18.28 -11.59 0.69
C LEU A 312 18.70 -12.82 1.50
#